data_8cb1ccf2e793c726c2e23be8b9d90a40
#
_entry.id   8cb1ccf2e793c726c2e23be8b9d90a40
#
_cell.length_a   1.000
_cell.length_b   1.000
_cell.length_c   1.000
_cell.angle_alpha   90.00
_cell.angle_beta   90.00
_cell.angle_gamma   90.00
#
_symmetry.space_group_name_H-M   'P 1'
#
loop_
_entity.id
_entity.type
_entity.pdbx_description
1 polymer ?
#
loop_
_entity_poly.entity_id
_entity_poly.type
_entity_poly.pdbx_seq_one_letter_code
_entity_poly.pdbx_strand_id
1 'polypeptide(L)'
;VKASYALMNQYVHLISNSFMDLPTDSWMPVTNKLKPLVSDQISLGGYYNWNQLLDFFVVCYYKRMNNLLEYKDGYSLIPSSVSWENKMASGEGRAYGVEFMVRKQTGKTTGWVGYALAWADRQFDEINKGRRYPSRYDNRHKLNIVVMHKLSKKVELSAAWTYSSGNYTTLSLENY
;
A
#
# COMPACT_ATOMS: atom_id res chain seq x y z
N VAL A 1 15.78 13.77 13.74
CA VAL A 1 15.13 12.45 13.88
C VAL A 1 13.71 12.64 14.34
N LYS A 2 12.78 11.84 13.80
CA LYS A 2 11.36 11.89 14.15
C LYS A 2 10.84 10.47 14.31
N ALA A 3 10.12 10.18 15.39
CA ALA A 3 9.42 8.93 15.61
C ALA A 3 7.91 9.20 15.70
N SER A 4 7.09 8.27 15.23
CA SER A 4 5.64 8.35 15.32
C SER A 4 5.04 6.97 15.56
N TYR A 5 3.93 6.97 16.30
CA TYR A 5 3.04 5.83 16.48
C TYR A 5 1.62 6.24 16.13
N ALA A 6 0.89 5.37 15.44
CA ALA A 6 -0.51 5.59 15.09
C ALA A 6 -1.31 4.31 15.30
N LEU A 7 -2.43 4.42 16.01
CA LEU A 7 -3.48 3.41 16.10
C LEU A 7 -4.67 3.88 15.26
N MET A 8 -5.12 3.05 14.35
CA MET A 8 -6.20 3.36 13.41
C MET A 8 -7.27 2.28 13.45
N ASN A 9 -8.53 2.68 13.42
CA ASN A 9 -9.69 1.80 13.34
C ASN A 9 -10.51 2.15 12.09
N GLN A 10 -10.91 1.14 11.33
CA GLN A 10 -11.75 1.31 10.15
C GLN A 10 -13.03 0.50 10.32
N TYR A 11 -14.17 1.18 10.28
CA TYR A 11 -15.50 0.61 10.52
C TYR A 11 -16.28 0.29 9.25
N VAL A 12 -15.72 0.62 8.10
CA VAL A 12 -16.31 0.31 6.79
C VAL A 12 -15.23 -0.35 5.93
N HIS A 13 -15.52 -1.53 5.40
CA HIS A 13 -14.58 -2.31 4.60
C HIS A 13 -14.93 -2.20 3.12
N LEU A 14 -13.94 -1.92 2.28
CA LEU A 14 -14.08 -2.10 0.85
C LEU A 14 -13.87 -3.58 0.51
N ILE A 15 -14.92 -4.20 0.02
CA ILE A 15 -14.91 -5.60 -0.40
C ILE A 15 -14.85 -5.62 -1.92
N SER A 16 -13.73 -6.07 -2.45
CA SER A 16 -13.47 -6.17 -3.89
C SER A 16 -13.10 -7.59 -4.26
N ASN A 17 -13.67 -8.08 -5.36
CA ASN A 17 -13.41 -9.42 -5.91
C ASN A 17 -12.49 -9.37 -7.13
N SER A 18 -12.09 -8.19 -7.58
CA SER A 18 -11.32 -8.02 -8.80
C SER A 18 -10.01 -7.29 -8.57
N PHE A 19 -9.08 -7.47 -9.50
CA PHE A 19 -7.82 -6.73 -9.56
C PHE A 19 -7.99 -5.28 -10.05
N MET A 20 -9.15 -4.98 -10.62
CA MET A 20 -9.54 -3.65 -11.07
C MET A 20 -10.60 -3.11 -10.12
N ASP A 21 -10.53 -1.83 -9.82
CA ASP A 21 -11.60 -1.13 -9.11
C ASP A 21 -12.83 -1.14 -10.02
N LEU A 22 -13.69 -2.12 -9.82
CA LEU A 22 -14.92 -2.27 -10.59
C LEU A 22 -16.07 -1.55 -9.89
N PRO A 23 -17.10 -1.11 -10.62
CA PRO A 23 -18.34 -0.56 -10.03
C PRO A 23 -19.06 -1.54 -9.08
N THR A 24 -18.66 -2.81 -9.09
CA THR A 24 -19.16 -3.87 -8.21
C THR A 24 -18.50 -3.91 -6.83
N ASP A 25 -17.43 -3.14 -6.62
CA ASP A 25 -16.81 -3.02 -5.31
C ASP A 25 -17.78 -2.35 -4.34
N SER A 26 -18.01 -2.98 -3.21
CA SER A 26 -19.00 -2.55 -2.24
C SER A 26 -18.39 -2.19 -0.91
N TRP A 27 -18.81 -1.05 -0.36
CA TRP A 27 -18.48 -0.65 1.00
C TRP A 27 -19.45 -1.30 1.98
N MET A 28 -18.94 -2.13 2.86
CA MET A 28 -19.72 -2.85 3.86
C MET A 28 -19.36 -2.39 5.27
N PRO A 29 -20.35 -2.07 6.12
CA PRO A 29 -20.11 -1.70 7.51
C PRO A 29 -19.69 -2.93 8.31
N VAL A 30 -19.08 -2.67 9.46
CA VAL A 30 -18.82 -3.71 10.48
C VAL A 30 -20.14 -4.26 11.02
N THR A 31 -20.11 -5.51 11.44
CA THR A 31 -21.26 -6.22 12.05
C THR A 31 -20.83 -6.90 13.34
N ASN A 32 -21.76 -7.59 14.01
CA ASN A 32 -21.44 -8.38 15.20
C ASN A 32 -20.45 -9.53 14.90
N LYS A 33 -20.40 -10.00 13.64
CA LYS A 33 -19.49 -11.07 13.21
C LYS A 33 -18.18 -10.54 12.65
N LEU A 34 -18.23 -9.41 11.95
CA LEU A 34 -17.09 -8.80 11.26
C LEU A 34 -16.63 -7.57 12.02
N LYS A 35 -15.54 -7.73 12.77
CA LYS A 35 -14.96 -6.68 13.63
C LYS A 35 -14.33 -5.57 12.82
N PRO A 36 -14.21 -4.34 13.39
CA PRO A 36 -13.44 -3.28 12.77
C PRO A 36 -12.01 -3.72 12.46
N LEU A 37 -11.48 -3.26 11.32
CA LEU A 37 -10.05 -3.38 11.05
C LEU A 37 -9.31 -2.46 12.02
N VAL A 38 -8.35 -3.03 12.72
CA VAL A 38 -7.46 -2.31 13.66
C VAL A 38 -6.05 -2.38 13.11
N SER A 39 -5.37 -1.25 13.03
CA SER A 39 -3.97 -1.24 12.63
C SER A 39 -3.11 -0.37 13.53
N ASP A 40 -1.94 -0.92 13.88
CA ASP A 40 -0.87 -0.26 14.60
C ASP A 40 0.26 0.04 13.62
N GLN A 41 0.77 1.26 13.66
CA GLN A 41 1.92 1.65 12.85
C GLN A 41 2.94 2.39 13.70
N ILE A 42 4.19 1.97 13.59
CA ILE A 42 5.35 2.69 14.10
C ILE A 42 6.21 3.16 12.93
N SER A 43 6.73 4.37 13.01
CA SER A 43 7.63 4.92 11.99
C SER A 43 8.77 5.67 12.64
N LEU A 44 9.96 5.54 12.04
CA LEU A 44 11.17 6.25 12.44
C LEU A 44 11.76 6.94 11.21
N GLY A 45 11.96 8.25 11.29
CA GLY A 45 12.47 9.06 10.19
C GLY A 45 13.70 9.88 10.55
N GLY A 46 14.58 10.03 9.58
CA GLY A 46 15.75 10.91 9.61
C GLY A 46 15.65 11.96 8.52
N TYR A 47 16.16 13.15 8.83
CA TYR A 47 16.29 14.26 7.88
C TYR A 47 17.67 14.85 8.02
N TYR A 48 18.31 15.13 6.89
CA TYR A 48 19.60 15.79 6.83
C TYR A 48 19.64 16.78 5.67
N ASN A 49 20.01 18.02 5.95
CA ASN A 49 20.22 19.05 4.93
C ASN A 49 21.73 19.23 4.70
N TRP A 50 22.16 19.01 3.46
CA TRP A 50 23.55 19.19 3.06
C TRP A 50 23.74 20.55 2.37
N ASN A 51 24.47 21.43 3.04
CA ASN A 51 24.87 22.76 2.55
C ASN A 51 23.70 23.59 1.99
N GLN A 52 22.48 23.45 2.52
CA GLN A 52 21.28 24.11 2.01
C GLN A 52 21.01 23.84 0.52
N LEU A 53 21.63 22.82 -0.03
CA LEU A 53 21.53 22.42 -1.44
C LEU A 53 20.71 21.17 -1.64
N LEU A 54 20.94 20.16 -0.80
CA LEU A 54 20.26 18.87 -0.88
C LEU A 54 19.64 18.51 0.46
N ASP A 55 18.39 18.07 0.41
CA ASP A 55 17.66 17.48 1.52
C ASP A 55 17.62 15.96 1.36
N PHE A 56 18.02 15.25 2.38
CA PHE A 56 17.94 13.79 2.47
C PHE A 56 16.89 13.39 3.50
N PHE A 57 16.02 12.48 3.10
CA PHE A 57 15.01 11.91 3.98
C PHE A 57 15.14 10.39 3.95
N VAL A 58 15.01 9.77 5.11
CA VAL A 58 14.86 8.33 5.24
C VAL A 58 13.77 8.05 6.25
N VAL A 59 12.86 7.13 5.93
CA VAL A 59 11.78 6.71 6.83
C VAL A 59 11.70 5.20 6.79
N CYS A 60 11.74 4.56 7.95
CA CYS A 60 11.42 3.16 8.13
C CYS A 60 10.07 3.06 8.82
N TYR A 61 9.25 2.09 8.44
CA TYR A 61 7.95 1.87 9.06
C TYR A 61 7.64 0.38 9.19
N TYR A 62 6.82 0.08 10.19
CA TYR A 62 6.19 -1.22 10.38
C TYR A 62 4.74 -1.01 10.77
N LYS A 63 3.83 -1.68 10.05
CA LYS A 63 2.38 -1.66 10.27
C LYS A 63 1.87 -3.08 10.45
N ARG A 64 1.11 -3.32 11.51
CA ARG A 64 0.34 -4.55 11.73
C ARG A 64 -1.14 -4.22 11.57
N MET A 65 -1.87 -5.15 10.95
CA MET A 65 -3.30 -5.02 10.68
C MET A 65 -4.00 -6.28 11.19
N ASN A 66 -5.09 -6.10 11.94
CA ASN A 66 -5.92 -7.18 12.46
C ASN A 66 -7.35 -7.00 11.92
N ASN A 67 -8.07 -8.09 11.77
CA ASN A 67 -9.43 -8.14 11.22
C ASN A 67 -9.50 -7.61 9.76
N LEU A 68 -8.50 -7.92 8.96
CA LEU A 68 -8.60 -7.77 7.51
C LEU A 68 -9.71 -8.68 6.99
N LEU A 69 -10.47 -8.21 6.00
CA LEU A 69 -11.50 -9.00 5.35
C LEU A 69 -11.11 -9.33 3.92
N GLU A 70 -11.35 -10.58 3.53
CA GLU A 70 -11.19 -11.07 2.17
C GLU A 70 -12.23 -12.15 1.89
N TYR A 71 -12.58 -12.39 0.63
CA TYR A 71 -13.47 -13.49 0.27
C TYR A 71 -12.79 -14.83 0.52
N LYS A 72 -13.53 -15.79 1.10
CA LYS A 72 -13.07 -17.18 1.20
C LYS A 72 -12.90 -17.76 -0.21
N ASP A 73 -12.03 -18.74 -0.34
CA ASP A 73 -11.80 -19.44 -1.62
C ASP A 73 -13.14 -19.98 -2.18
N GLY A 74 -13.39 -19.69 -3.45
CA GLY A 74 -14.61 -20.11 -4.16
C GLY A 74 -15.85 -19.24 -3.94
N TYR A 75 -15.78 -18.19 -3.11
CA TYR A 75 -16.88 -17.24 -2.94
C TYR A 75 -16.63 -15.93 -3.70
N SER A 76 -17.72 -15.30 -4.10
CA SER A 76 -17.71 -14.04 -4.83
C SER A 76 -18.91 -13.17 -4.46
N LEU A 77 -18.96 -11.94 -5.02
CA LEU A 77 -20.12 -11.03 -4.91
C LEU A 77 -21.40 -11.56 -5.56
N ILE A 78 -21.31 -12.66 -6.34
CA ILE A 78 -22.50 -13.22 -7.02
C ILE A 78 -23.55 -13.55 -5.96
N PRO A 79 -24.81 -13.09 -6.16
CA PRO A 79 -25.90 -13.39 -5.25
C PRO A 79 -26.06 -14.90 -5.06
N SER A 80 -26.12 -15.31 -3.81
CA SER A 80 -26.38 -16.69 -3.42
C SER A 80 -27.22 -16.71 -2.14
N SER A 81 -27.75 -17.84 -1.76
CA SER A 81 -28.50 -18.03 -0.50
C SER A 81 -27.63 -17.84 0.76
N VAL A 82 -26.33 -17.78 0.61
CA VAL A 82 -25.39 -17.58 1.71
C VAL A 82 -25.28 -16.09 2.04
N SER A 83 -25.47 -15.73 3.31
CA SER A 83 -25.25 -14.36 3.79
C SER A 83 -23.82 -13.89 3.44
N TRP A 84 -23.69 -12.65 3.01
CA TRP A 84 -22.39 -12.06 2.63
C TRP A 84 -21.34 -12.15 3.74
N GLU A 85 -21.74 -12.02 5.01
CA GLU A 85 -20.83 -12.14 6.16
C GLU A 85 -20.16 -13.54 6.23
N ASN A 86 -20.88 -14.59 5.85
CA ASN A 86 -20.36 -15.95 5.89
C ASN A 86 -19.41 -16.26 4.72
N LYS A 87 -19.43 -15.42 3.68
CA LYS A 87 -18.50 -15.49 2.55
C LYS A 87 -17.14 -14.85 2.85
N MET A 88 -17.02 -14.13 3.99
CA MET A 88 -15.83 -13.40 4.37
C MET A 88 -14.96 -14.22 5.31
N ALA A 89 -13.66 -14.17 5.09
CA ALA A 89 -12.62 -14.58 6.03
C ALA A 89 -12.07 -13.35 6.75
N SER A 90 -11.77 -13.48 8.03
CA SER A 90 -11.07 -12.47 8.81
C SER A 90 -9.63 -12.91 9.04
N GLY A 91 -8.68 -12.02 8.83
CA GLY A 91 -7.27 -12.35 8.92
C GLY A 91 -6.39 -11.20 9.40
N GLU A 92 -5.08 -11.41 9.29
CA GLU A 92 -4.05 -10.48 9.69
C GLU A 92 -3.23 -10.03 8.48
N GLY A 93 -2.62 -8.83 8.58
CA GLY A 93 -1.67 -8.33 7.60
C GLY A 93 -0.51 -7.60 8.26
N ARG A 94 0.58 -7.50 7.50
CA ARG A 94 1.74 -6.68 7.84
C ARG A 94 2.16 -5.89 6.63
N ALA A 95 2.61 -4.65 6.88
CA ALA A 95 3.31 -3.87 5.88
C ALA A 95 4.52 -3.21 6.54
N TYR A 96 5.67 -3.29 5.89
CA TYR A 96 6.89 -2.67 6.39
C TYR A 96 7.79 -2.28 5.22
N GLY A 97 8.63 -1.29 5.45
CA GLY A 97 9.50 -0.81 4.39
C GLY A 97 10.41 0.30 4.81
N VAL A 98 11.21 0.71 3.84
CA VAL A 98 12.13 1.85 3.94
C VAL A 98 11.91 2.75 2.74
N GLU A 99 11.79 4.04 2.99
CA GLU A 99 11.64 5.07 1.99
C GLU A 99 12.81 6.04 2.05
N PHE A 100 13.38 6.36 0.90
CA PHE A 100 14.45 7.34 0.74
C PHE A 100 14.00 8.43 -0.21
N MET A 101 14.32 9.67 0.10
CA MET A 101 14.12 10.78 -0.82
C MET A 101 15.31 11.73 -0.75
N VAL A 102 15.77 12.15 -1.93
CA VAL A 102 16.72 13.23 -2.09
C VAL A 102 16.06 14.35 -2.87
N ARG A 103 16.08 15.57 -2.34
CA ARG A 103 15.44 16.73 -2.93
C ARG A 103 16.43 17.88 -3.06
N LYS A 104 16.42 18.51 -4.23
CA LYS A 104 17.16 19.73 -4.54
C LYS A 104 16.18 20.85 -4.84
N GLN A 105 16.24 21.94 -4.08
CA GLN A 105 15.29 23.06 -4.19
C GLN A 105 15.89 24.31 -4.83
N THR A 106 17.21 24.40 -4.94
CA THR A 106 17.92 25.61 -5.35
C THR A 106 18.72 25.41 -6.64
N GLY A 107 18.91 26.52 -7.39
CA GLY A 107 19.68 26.55 -8.64
C GLY A 107 18.81 26.40 -9.89
N LYS A 108 19.47 26.26 -11.04
CA LYS A 108 18.79 26.12 -12.34
C LYS A 108 18.09 24.80 -12.51
N THR A 109 18.62 23.75 -11.90
CA THR A 109 18.01 22.40 -11.87
C THR A 109 17.53 22.10 -10.47
N THR A 110 16.23 21.83 -10.34
CA THR A 110 15.56 21.44 -9.08
C THR A 110 14.80 20.14 -9.30
N GLY A 111 14.39 19.48 -8.23
CA GLY A 111 13.64 18.23 -8.32
C GLY A 111 13.88 17.32 -7.14
N TRP A 112 13.42 16.08 -7.28
CA TRP A 112 13.60 15.06 -6.26
C TRP A 112 13.63 13.66 -6.86
N VAL A 113 14.27 12.76 -6.14
CA VAL A 113 14.29 11.33 -6.41
C VAL A 113 13.82 10.65 -5.12
N GLY A 114 12.76 9.85 -5.25
CA GLY A 114 12.22 9.05 -4.14
C GLY A 114 12.25 7.59 -4.48
N TYR A 115 12.74 6.75 -3.57
CA TYR A 115 12.75 5.31 -3.70
C TYR A 115 12.12 4.66 -2.47
N ALA A 116 11.18 3.74 -2.69
CA ALA A 116 10.57 2.93 -1.66
C ALA A 116 10.85 1.46 -1.89
N LEU A 117 11.27 0.78 -0.82
CA LEU A 117 11.39 -0.67 -0.72
C LEU A 117 10.42 -1.13 0.34
N ALA A 118 9.36 -1.85 -0.06
CA ALA A 118 8.26 -2.20 0.81
C ALA A 118 7.83 -3.67 0.65
N TRP A 119 7.29 -4.21 1.71
CA TRP A 119 6.65 -5.53 1.77
C TRP A 119 5.27 -5.39 2.37
N ALA A 120 4.30 -6.09 1.80
CA ALA A 120 2.96 -6.21 2.34
C ALA A 120 2.48 -7.64 2.21
N ASP A 121 2.17 -8.28 3.32
CA ASP A 121 1.68 -9.65 3.34
C ASP A 121 0.39 -9.80 4.16
N ARG A 122 -0.33 -10.87 3.88
CA ARG A 122 -1.60 -11.22 4.54
C ARG A 122 -1.59 -12.69 4.96
N GLN A 123 -2.42 -13.00 5.94
CA GLN A 123 -2.66 -14.36 6.41
C GLN A 123 -4.10 -14.50 6.86
N PHE A 124 -4.78 -15.54 6.36
CA PHE A 124 -6.13 -15.92 6.72
C PHE A 124 -6.15 -17.43 6.92
N ASP A 125 -6.80 -17.92 7.97
CA ASP A 125 -6.84 -19.36 8.25
C ASP A 125 -7.57 -20.14 7.16
N GLU A 126 -8.57 -19.52 6.53
CA GLU A 126 -9.46 -20.13 5.54
C GLU A 126 -9.00 -19.91 4.08
N ILE A 127 -7.91 -19.18 3.87
CA ILE A 127 -7.37 -18.85 2.53
C ILE A 127 -5.92 -19.35 2.46
N ASN A 128 -5.51 -19.87 1.29
CA ASN A 128 -4.15 -20.34 1.06
C ASN A 128 -3.66 -21.35 2.13
N LYS A 129 -4.55 -22.19 2.64
CA LYS A 129 -4.26 -23.20 3.71
C LYS A 129 -3.64 -22.59 4.97
N GLY A 130 -4.05 -21.39 5.35
CA GLY A 130 -3.53 -20.66 6.50
C GLY A 130 -2.12 -20.11 6.35
N ARG A 131 -1.51 -20.22 5.18
CA ARG A 131 -0.15 -19.74 4.91
C ARG A 131 -0.16 -18.27 4.54
N ARG A 132 0.85 -17.55 5.00
CA ARG A 132 1.07 -16.15 4.65
C ARG A 132 1.41 -16.01 3.16
N TYR A 133 0.89 -14.95 2.53
CA TYR A 133 1.09 -14.66 1.11
C TYR A 133 1.23 -13.15 0.87
N PRO A 134 1.90 -12.73 -0.20
CA PRO A 134 2.00 -11.32 -0.56
C PRO A 134 0.62 -10.72 -0.84
N SER A 135 0.38 -9.53 -0.33
CA SER A 135 -0.81 -8.77 -0.68
C SER A 135 -0.77 -8.37 -2.16
N ARG A 136 -1.93 -8.24 -2.80
CA ARG A 136 -2.03 -7.64 -4.15
C ARG A 136 -1.45 -6.23 -4.23
N TYR A 137 -1.32 -5.54 -3.11
CA TYR A 137 -0.71 -4.20 -3.00
C TYR A 137 0.78 -4.25 -2.66
N ASP A 138 1.42 -5.42 -2.61
CA ASP A 138 2.86 -5.55 -2.44
C ASP A 138 3.55 -5.09 -3.72
N ASN A 139 3.93 -3.81 -3.72
CA ASN A 139 4.74 -3.20 -4.76
C ASN A 139 6.15 -3.04 -4.20
N ARG A 140 7.00 -4.05 -4.43
CA ARG A 140 8.29 -4.21 -3.77
C ARG A 140 9.22 -3.01 -3.99
N HIS A 141 9.31 -2.53 -5.22
CA HIS A 141 10.19 -1.44 -5.61
C HIS A 141 9.39 -0.34 -6.29
N LYS A 142 9.48 0.87 -5.78
CA LYS A 142 8.90 2.06 -6.41
C LYS A 142 9.94 3.18 -6.47
N LEU A 143 10.20 3.68 -7.66
CA LEU A 143 11.12 4.78 -7.90
C LEU A 143 10.37 5.90 -8.61
N ASN A 144 10.48 7.10 -8.07
CA ASN A 144 9.90 8.31 -8.64
C ASN A 144 11.01 9.35 -8.83
N ILE A 145 11.06 9.95 -9.99
CA ILE A 145 12.02 10.99 -10.33
C ILE A 145 11.25 12.17 -10.90
N VAL A 146 11.47 13.35 -10.35
CA VAL A 146 10.94 14.61 -10.88
C VAL A 146 12.09 15.59 -11.02
N VAL A 147 12.24 16.17 -12.21
CA VAL A 147 13.28 17.13 -12.52
C VAL A 147 12.66 18.33 -13.23
N MET A 148 13.05 19.51 -12.79
CA MET A 148 12.72 20.80 -13.43
C MET A 148 14.02 21.52 -13.73
N HIS A 149 14.17 22.02 -14.95
CA HIS A 149 15.35 22.73 -15.39
C HIS A 149 14.99 24.05 -16.07
N LYS A 150 15.51 25.16 -15.53
CA LYS A 150 15.39 26.49 -16.12
C LYS A 150 16.45 26.67 -17.21
N LEU A 151 16.03 26.49 -18.47
CA LEU A 151 16.90 26.66 -19.62
C LEU A 151 17.25 28.13 -19.84
N SER A 152 16.26 29.01 -19.64
CA SER A 152 16.42 30.48 -19.73
C SER A 152 15.46 31.17 -18.76
N LYS A 153 15.45 32.52 -18.74
CA LYS A 153 14.48 33.31 -17.96
C LYS A 153 13.03 33.11 -18.41
N LYS A 154 12.82 32.61 -19.64
CA LYS A 154 11.48 32.44 -20.25
C LYS A 154 11.11 30.99 -20.52
N VAL A 155 12.04 30.05 -20.39
CA VAL A 155 11.82 28.64 -20.72
C VAL A 155 12.24 27.74 -19.55
N GLU A 156 11.32 26.91 -19.10
CA GLU A 156 11.53 25.87 -18.09
C GLU A 156 11.08 24.53 -18.66
N LEU A 157 11.89 23.51 -18.48
CA LEU A 157 11.60 22.13 -18.85
C LEU A 157 11.34 21.33 -17.59
N SER A 158 10.34 20.45 -17.62
CA SER A 158 10.06 19.53 -16.54
C SER A 158 9.85 18.11 -17.07
N ALA A 159 10.30 17.14 -16.29
CA ALA A 159 10.11 15.72 -16.56
C ALA A 159 9.76 14.99 -15.25
N ALA A 160 8.84 14.02 -15.34
CA ALA A 160 8.51 13.12 -14.27
C ALA A 160 8.56 11.68 -14.80
N TRP A 161 9.19 10.80 -14.04
CA TRP A 161 9.27 9.38 -14.35
C TRP A 161 9.01 8.53 -13.12
N THR A 162 8.23 7.46 -13.31
CA THR A 162 7.87 6.51 -12.25
C THR A 162 8.15 5.09 -12.73
N TYR A 163 8.83 4.33 -11.88
CA TYR A 163 9.00 2.89 -12.02
C TYR A 163 8.35 2.18 -10.84
N SER A 164 7.72 1.02 -11.12
CA SER A 164 7.08 0.16 -10.14
C SER A 164 7.30 -1.29 -10.53
N SER A 165 7.66 -2.15 -9.58
CA SER A 165 7.96 -3.57 -9.83
C SER A 165 6.72 -4.41 -10.20
N GLY A 166 5.54 -3.82 -10.21
CA GLY A 166 4.29 -4.54 -10.42
C GLY A 166 3.69 -5.09 -9.13
N ASN A 167 2.47 -5.60 -9.24
CA ASN A 167 1.69 -6.14 -8.14
C ASN A 167 1.54 -7.66 -8.28
N TYR A 168 1.33 -8.34 -7.16
CA TYR A 168 0.97 -9.76 -7.16
C TYR A 168 -0.47 -9.95 -7.60
N THR A 169 -0.71 -10.98 -8.41
CA THR A 169 -2.05 -11.39 -8.85
C THR A 169 -2.22 -12.89 -8.65
N THR A 170 -3.42 -13.30 -8.23
CA THR A 170 -3.80 -14.70 -8.13
C THR A 170 -4.49 -15.10 -9.42
N LEU A 171 -3.95 -16.10 -10.10
CA LEU A 171 -4.61 -16.71 -11.24
C LEU A 171 -5.50 -17.84 -10.75
N SER A 172 -6.78 -17.81 -11.11
CA SER A 172 -7.67 -18.95 -10.93
C SER A 172 -7.26 -20.04 -11.91
N LEU A 173 -6.70 -21.13 -11.39
CA LEU A 173 -6.46 -22.33 -12.20
C LEU A 173 -7.77 -23.12 -12.21
N GLU A 174 -8.44 -23.20 -13.36
CA GLU A 174 -9.52 -24.14 -13.55
C GLU A 174 -8.92 -25.56 -13.52
N ASN A 175 -9.35 -26.36 -12.57
CA ASN A 175 -9.12 -27.81 -12.60
C ASN A 175 -10.21 -28.41 -13.52
N TYR A 176 -9.81 -28.88 -14.68
CA TYR A 176 -10.64 -29.76 -15.51
C TYR A 176 -10.70 -31.16 -14.89
#